data_ccbcfedbdec3611b32ffcbc64854dfa4
#
_entry.id   ccbcfedbdec3611b32ffcbc64854dfa4
#
_cell.length_a   1.000
_cell.length_b   1.000
_cell.length_c   1.000
_cell.angle_alpha   90.00
_cell.angle_beta   90.00
_cell.angle_gamma   90.00
#
_symmetry.space_group_name_H-M   'P 1'
#
loop_
_entity.id
_entity.type
_entity.pdbx_description
1 polymer ?
#
loop_
_entity_poly.entity_id
_entity_poly.type
_entity_poly.pdbx_seq_one_letter_code
_entity_poly.pdbx_strand_id
1 'polypeptide(L)'
;MLVAGRAWAQPAPDAGSAAPLTPEQTPTTPTAPPTSGVTPPQQASAPTDAQQKSDALQQIPPPPVGTPAPETSERGFRFGSYGRVLADTDLRGGQPEQLLVVAHGPRIVEDSYVELEFSYGFERFKAGDSEIVLRPVFTLAIEGDLFHDTGLFDSMPAIRNLYLEARFSDHFTGWAGSRMYRGDDIYLLDYWPLDNLNTLGAGVQYRTELPRGQRHDALEVALHGGVNRLDNSYQYQQIDVPNPAQGDALVTQLNRQRLIASLGISYILDGGPGRFSAKAKLYGEVHHIGPGQFQRDDMSIADLPSDGGYLVGAELSLFGMEPVGSKFRRHLNLYMRYAQGLAAFDALQAPTSFGTDLKTTKANELSFGVSGNWDTNFGNLMIGVLSRRFIDASGEDMDPNDGWEYAVDARPLGRLSRDWYFGADVSYQARFPDGLNPITLRAEDPSIFQIAPMFVFSPMGPSGYDRPQLRFVYRAAYLNQGALDDYVPDDIRHTRPWEHYLGVQAEWWFNSSSYSK
;
A
#
# COMPACT_ATOMS: atom_id res chain seq x y z
N MET A 1 6.29 -0.21 -4.66
CA MET A 1 6.44 -1.04 -5.82
C MET A 1 7.81 -1.65 -5.84
N LEU A 2 7.84 -2.89 -5.86
CA LEU A 2 9.02 -3.61 -6.26
C LEU A 2 9.01 -3.71 -7.79
N VAL A 3 10.00 -3.13 -8.42
CA VAL A 3 10.62 -3.89 -9.50
C VAL A 3 10.86 -5.24 -8.87
N ALA A 4 10.22 -6.29 -9.38
CA ALA A 4 10.33 -7.62 -8.84
C ALA A 4 11.79 -7.89 -8.53
N GLY A 5 12.11 -8.03 -7.25
CA GLY A 5 13.40 -8.56 -6.83
C GLY A 5 13.48 -9.95 -7.40
N ARG A 6 14.01 -10.08 -8.60
CA ARG A 6 14.36 -11.38 -9.17
C ARG A 6 15.41 -11.98 -8.26
N ALA A 7 15.05 -13.07 -7.60
CA ALA A 7 16.03 -13.95 -7.00
C ALA A 7 17.10 -14.25 -8.07
N TRP A 8 18.33 -13.86 -7.80
CA TRP A 8 19.47 -14.18 -8.63
C TRP A 8 19.67 -15.67 -8.60
N ALA A 9 19.36 -16.36 -9.71
CA ALA A 9 19.83 -17.71 -9.96
C ALA A 9 21.33 -17.60 -10.27
N GLN A 10 22.17 -18.09 -9.39
CA GLN A 10 23.59 -18.30 -9.67
C GLN A 10 23.71 -19.28 -10.87
N PRO A 11 24.64 -19.06 -11.79
CA PRO A 11 24.88 -20.02 -12.87
C PRO A 11 25.45 -21.32 -12.30
N ALA A 12 24.86 -22.44 -12.69
CA ALA A 12 25.36 -23.77 -12.41
C ALA A 12 26.74 -24.00 -13.05
N PRO A 13 27.66 -24.74 -12.39
CA PRO A 13 28.94 -25.04 -12.98
C PRO A 13 28.81 -26.06 -14.16
N ASP A 14 29.61 -25.81 -15.16
CA ASP A 14 29.75 -26.65 -16.38
C ASP A 14 29.91 -28.15 -16.05
N ALA A 15 29.00 -28.96 -16.53
CA ALA A 15 29.18 -30.40 -16.59
C ALA A 15 29.57 -30.82 -18.04
N GLY A 16 30.72 -31.43 -18.10
CA GLY A 16 31.42 -31.83 -19.31
C GLY A 16 30.65 -32.80 -20.23
N SER A 17 31.00 -32.68 -21.48
CA SER A 17 30.81 -33.53 -22.63
C SER A 17 30.75 -35.03 -22.34
N ALA A 18 29.69 -35.71 -22.79
CA ALA A 18 29.71 -37.14 -23.14
C ALA A 18 28.85 -37.41 -24.39
N ALA A 19 29.43 -38.25 -25.25
CA ALA A 19 29.01 -38.56 -26.62
C ALA A 19 27.75 -39.46 -26.73
N PRO A 20 27.19 -39.65 -27.96
CA PRO A 20 25.85 -40.18 -28.19
C PRO A 20 25.77 -41.70 -28.22
N LEU A 21 24.70 -42.28 -27.74
CA LEU A 21 24.31 -43.66 -27.99
C LEU A 21 22.97 -43.75 -28.73
N THR A 22 22.94 -44.66 -29.69
CA THR A 22 21.96 -45.01 -30.71
C THR A 22 20.70 -45.69 -30.12
N PRO A 23 19.59 -45.78 -30.88
CA PRO A 23 18.27 -46.17 -30.37
C PRO A 23 17.99 -47.67 -30.44
N GLU A 24 17.30 -48.23 -29.48
CA GLU A 24 16.71 -49.56 -29.59
C GLU A 24 15.31 -49.67 -29.00
N GLN A 25 14.42 -50.00 -29.90
CA GLN A 25 13.20 -50.82 -29.82
C GLN A 25 12.19 -50.72 -28.66
N THR A 26 10.98 -50.42 -29.06
CA THR A 26 9.70 -50.54 -28.39
C THR A 26 9.32 -51.99 -28.04
N PRO A 27 8.64 -52.23 -26.94
CA PRO A 27 7.49 -53.15 -26.94
C PRO A 27 6.24 -52.58 -26.34
N THR A 28 5.17 -53.11 -26.84
CA THR A 28 3.76 -52.87 -26.75
C THR A 28 3.15 -52.92 -25.33
N THR A 29 2.14 -52.08 -25.13
CA THR A 29 1.17 -51.87 -24.03
C THR A 29 0.52 -53.15 -23.48
N PRO A 30 0.12 -53.09 -22.23
CA PRO A 30 -1.28 -53.35 -21.87
C PRO A 30 -1.98 -52.24 -21.12
N THR A 31 -3.21 -52.02 -21.51
CA THR A 31 -4.18 -51.08 -20.98
C THR A 31 -4.54 -51.42 -19.54
N ALA A 32 -4.45 -50.47 -18.62
CA ALA A 32 -4.99 -50.52 -17.26
C ALA A 32 -6.02 -49.41 -17.06
N PRO A 33 -7.02 -49.61 -16.17
CA PRO A 33 -8.22 -48.80 -16.07
C PRO A 33 -7.96 -47.44 -15.42
N PRO A 34 -8.89 -46.46 -15.55
CA PRO A 34 -8.68 -45.08 -15.11
C PRO A 34 -8.72 -45.01 -13.58
N THR A 35 -7.62 -44.70 -12.97
CA THR A 35 -7.53 -44.22 -11.59
C THR A 35 -7.91 -42.76 -11.56
N SER A 36 -8.93 -42.47 -10.78
CA SER A 36 -9.35 -41.13 -10.37
C SER A 36 -8.13 -40.30 -9.89
N GLY A 37 -7.79 -39.27 -10.66
CA GLY A 37 -6.71 -38.35 -10.32
C GLY A 37 -7.07 -37.57 -9.08
N VAL A 38 -6.36 -37.81 -8.00
CA VAL A 38 -6.20 -36.87 -6.90
C VAL A 38 -5.19 -35.84 -7.41
N THR A 39 -5.66 -34.64 -7.70
CA THR A 39 -4.80 -33.49 -7.99
C THR A 39 -3.96 -33.23 -6.75
N PRO A 40 -2.61 -33.14 -6.86
CA PRO A 40 -1.79 -32.73 -5.72
C PRO A 40 -2.26 -31.35 -5.25
N PRO A 41 -2.23 -31.05 -3.96
CA PRO A 41 -2.49 -29.70 -3.49
C PRO A 41 -1.51 -28.76 -4.17
N GLN A 42 -2.05 -27.81 -4.92
CA GLN A 42 -1.28 -26.72 -5.52
C GLN A 42 -0.56 -26.02 -4.39
N GLN A 43 0.77 -26.03 -4.43
CA GLN A 43 1.58 -25.20 -3.54
C GLN A 43 1.04 -23.79 -3.61
N ALA A 44 0.63 -23.24 -2.48
CA ALA A 44 0.23 -21.84 -2.40
C ALA A 44 1.43 -21.03 -2.89
N SER A 45 1.29 -20.44 -4.04
CA SER A 45 2.27 -19.50 -4.57
C SER A 45 2.46 -18.41 -3.54
N ALA A 46 3.71 -17.99 -3.32
CA ALA A 46 4.00 -16.81 -2.51
C ALA A 46 3.07 -15.67 -2.94
N PRO A 47 2.55 -14.85 -2.00
CA PRO A 47 1.67 -13.74 -2.34
C PRO A 47 2.37 -12.90 -3.40
N THR A 48 1.75 -12.82 -4.55
CA THR A 48 2.23 -12.06 -5.69
C THR A 48 2.17 -10.57 -5.37
N ASP A 49 2.95 -9.77 -6.08
CA ASP A 49 3.00 -8.29 -6.03
C ASP A 49 1.62 -7.59 -5.92
N ALA A 50 0.55 -8.29 -6.31
CA ALA A 50 -0.82 -7.85 -6.20
C ALA A 50 -1.26 -7.55 -4.75
N GLN A 51 -0.87 -8.37 -3.79
CA GLN A 51 -1.27 -8.22 -2.39
C GLN A 51 -0.58 -7.01 -1.71
N GLN A 52 0.61 -6.65 -2.19
CA GLN A 52 1.31 -5.44 -1.74
C GLN A 52 0.74 -4.16 -2.36
N LYS A 53 0.15 -4.26 -3.57
CA LYS A 53 -0.49 -3.13 -4.25
C LYS A 53 -1.88 -2.79 -3.67
N SER A 54 -2.62 -3.77 -3.12
CA SER A 54 -3.97 -3.57 -2.62
C SER A 54 -4.06 -2.81 -1.30
N ASP A 55 -2.99 -2.83 -0.54
CA ASP A 55 -2.95 -2.14 0.74
C ASP A 55 -2.93 -0.62 0.62
N ALA A 56 -2.74 -0.13 -0.59
CA ALA A 56 -2.74 1.25 -0.96
C ALA A 56 -4.15 1.84 -1.10
N LEU A 57 -4.93 1.87 -0.06
CA LEU A 57 -6.28 2.44 -0.11
C LEU A 57 -6.37 3.82 0.53
N GLN A 58 -7.09 4.64 -0.18
CA GLN A 58 -7.26 6.06 0.05
C GLN A 58 -7.89 6.39 1.40
N GLN A 59 -7.35 7.40 2.06
CA GLN A 59 -8.04 8.12 3.11
C GLN A 59 -8.57 9.45 2.58
N ILE A 60 -9.78 9.80 2.96
CA ILE A 60 -10.28 11.17 2.85
C ILE A 60 -9.54 11.97 3.92
N PRO A 61 -9.02 13.18 3.63
CA PRO A 61 -8.53 14.07 4.68
C PRO A 61 -9.60 14.21 5.76
N PRO A 62 -9.23 14.32 7.01
CA PRO A 62 -10.19 14.52 8.08
C PRO A 62 -11.08 15.73 7.73
N PRO A 63 -12.39 15.66 8.00
CA PRO A 63 -13.24 16.83 7.83
C PRO A 63 -12.66 17.98 8.66
N PRO A 64 -12.74 19.22 8.17
CA PRO A 64 -12.21 20.37 8.89
C PRO A 64 -12.78 20.37 10.30
N VAL A 65 -11.90 20.61 11.26
CA VAL A 65 -12.28 20.75 12.67
C VAL A 65 -13.38 21.83 12.77
N GLY A 66 -14.56 21.48 13.23
CA GLY A 66 -15.66 22.43 13.43
C GLY A 66 -16.97 22.12 12.71
N THR A 67 -17.00 21.14 11.80
CA THR A 67 -18.28 20.60 11.32
C THR A 67 -18.62 19.40 12.21
N PRO A 68 -19.65 19.46 13.09
CA PRO A 68 -20.14 18.24 13.69
C PRO A 68 -20.52 17.32 12.52
N ALA A 69 -19.90 16.15 12.46
CA ALA A 69 -20.41 15.09 11.58
C ALA A 69 -21.91 15.00 11.88
N PRO A 70 -22.78 14.88 10.85
CA PRO A 70 -24.20 14.70 11.12
C PRO A 70 -24.27 13.58 12.17
N GLU A 71 -25.03 13.80 13.25
CA GLU A 71 -25.29 12.82 14.29
C GLU A 71 -25.99 11.61 13.65
N THR A 72 -25.26 10.84 12.88
CA THR A 72 -25.65 9.51 12.50
C THR A 72 -25.69 8.76 13.81
N SER A 73 -26.85 8.29 14.21
CA SER A 73 -27.08 7.57 15.46
C SER A 73 -25.90 6.60 15.65
N GLU A 74 -25.12 6.75 16.70
CA GLU A 74 -23.98 5.86 17.02
C GLU A 74 -24.44 4.41 17.15
N ARG A 75 -25.74 4.20 17.28
CA ARG A 75 -26.42 2.92 17.44
C ARG A 75 -26.90 2.33 16.12
N GLY A 76 -26.80 1.00 16.00
CA GLY A 76 -27.37 0.23 14.91
C GLY A 76 -26.36 -0.24 13.87
N PHE A 77 -26.89 -0.94 12.91
CA PHE A 77 -26.11 -1.51 11.81
C PHE A 77 -25.72 -0.43 10.80
N ARG A 78 -24.47 -0.48 10.34
CA ARG A 78 -23.95 0.35 9.26
C ARG A 78 -23.28 -0.53 8.22
N PHE A 79 -23.52 -0.20 6.98
CA PHE A 79 -22.83 -0.78 5.83
C PHE A 79 -22.06 0.32 5.11
N GLY A 80 -20.81 0.04 4.81
CA GLY A 80 -19.93 0.87 4.02
C GLY A 80 -19.30 0.08 2.89
N SER A 81 -18.82 0.77 1.87
CA SER A 81 -18.10 0.14 0.77
C SER A 81 -17.10 1.11 0.18
N TYR A 82 -15.97 0.58 -0.23
CA TYR A 82 -15.08 1.14 -1.23
C TYR A 82 -15.04 0.19 -2.42
N GLY A 83 -15.02 0.72 -3.62
CA GLY A 83 -14.83 -0.11 -4.80
C GLY A 83 -14.28 0.67 -5.98
N ARG A 84 -13.52 -0.04 -6.78
CA ARG A 84 -12.89 0.40 -7.99
C ARG A 84 -12.95 -0.72 -9.02
N VAL A 85 -13.46 -0.41 -10.20
CA VAL A 85 -13.59 -1.34 -11.32
C VAL A 85 -13.04 -0.68 -12.56
N LEU A 86 -12.22 -1.43 -13.29
CA LEU A 86 -11.58 -0.97 -14.51
C LEU A 86 -11.88 -1.91 -15.67
N ALA A 87 -12.06 -1.33 -16.85
CA ALA A 87 -12.08 -2.03 -18.13
C ALA A 87 -11.13 -1.28 -19.06
N ASP A 88 -10.03 -1.93 -19.47
CA ASP A 88 -8.92 -1.25 -20.08
C ASP A 88 -8.13 -2.09 -21.09
N THR A 89 -7.26 -1.43 -21.83
CA THR A 89 -6.36 -2.06 -22.82
C THR A 89 -5.09 -1.24 -22.98
N ASP A 90 -4.00 -1.90 -23.35
CA ASP A 90 -2.72 -1.31 -23.76
C ASP A 90 -2.74 -0.79 -25.21
N LEU A 91 -3.88 -0.87 -25.92
CA LEU A 91 -4.07 -0.60 -27.36
C LEU A 91 -3.28 -1.52 -28.31
N ARG A 92 -2.72 -2.61 -27.79
CA ARG A 92 -1.98 -3.63 -28.55
C ARG A 92 -2.60 -5.03 -28.38
N GLY A 93 -3.72 -5.10 -27.66
CA GLY A 93 -4.45 -6.34 -27.42
C GLY A 93 -4.11 -7.01 -26.09
N GLY A 94 -3.37 -6.32 -25.22
CA GLY A 94 -3.04 -6.76 -23.86
C GLY A 94 -3.66 -5.88 -22.79
N GLN A 95 -3.44 -6.29 -21.55
CA GLN A 95 -3.74 -5.48 -20.37
C GLN A 95 -2.61 -4.46 -20.13
N PRO A 96 -2.93 -3.24 -19.71
CA PRO A 96 -1.92 -2.25 -19.38
C PRO A 96 -1.33 -2.53 -17.99
N GLU A 97 -0.09 -2.12 -17.80
CA GLU A 97 0.60 -2.22 -16.51
C GLU A 97 0.82 -0.83 -15.91
N GLN A 98 0.89 -0.77 -14.59
CA GLN A 98 1.42 0.39 -13.90
C GLN A 98 2.94 0.47 -14.16
N LEU A 99 3.39 1.61 -14.65
CA LEU A 99 4.78 1.84 -15.02
C LEU A 99 5.49 2.60 -13.90
N LEU A 100 6.52 2.00 -13.31
CA LEU A 100 7.20 2.56 -12.16
C LEU A 100 8.70 2.27 -12.21
N VAL A 101 9.52 3.31 -11.92
CA VAL A 101 10.96 3.22 -11.68
C VAL A 101 11.33 3.69 -10.26
N VAL A 102 10.33 4.01 -9.44
CA VAL A 102 10.46 4.45 -8.05
C VAL A 102 9.56 3.62 -7.14
N ALA A 103 9.81 3.59 -5.86
CA ALA A 103 9.02 2.81 -4.91
C ALA A 103 7.55 3.27 -4.80
N HIS A 104 7.32 4.58 -4.87
CA HIS A 104 5.98 5.19 -4.77
C HIS A 104 5.78 6.14 -5.94
N GLY A 105 5.19 5.65 -7.01
CA GLY A 105 4.98 6.41 -8.24
C GLY A 105 3.52 6.80 -8.47
N PRO A 106 3.28 7.52 -9.58
CA PRO A 106 1.96 8.03 -9.93
C PRO A 106 0.91 6.92 -10.12
N ARG A 107 -0.29 7.20 -9.64
CA ARG A 107 -1.41 6.31 -9.56
C ARG A 107 -2.38 6.54 -10.73
N ILE A 108 -2.05 6.04 -11.92
CA ILE A 108 -2.89 6.21 -13.12
C ILE A 108 -3.58 4.90 -13.53
N VAL A 109 -2.84 3.82 -13.52
CA VAL A 109 -3.34 2.46 -13.77
C VAL A 109 -3.40 1.71 -12.45
N GLU A 110 -4.56 1.17 -12.13
CA GLU A 110 -4.81 0.48 -10.86
C GLU A 110 -5.62 -0.78 -11.14
N ASP A 111 -5.47 -1.79 -10.27
CA ASP A 111 -6.26 -3.02 -10.37
C ASP A 111 -7.68 -2.84 -9.81
N SER A 112 -8.61 -3.68 -10.26
CA SER A 112 -9.95 -3.72 -9.67
C SER A 112 -9.89 -4.20 -8.23
N TYR A 113 -10.72 -3.59 -7.38
CA TYR A 113 -10.70 -3.84 -5.94
C TYR A 113 -12.05 -3.48 -5.31
N VAL A 114 -12.47 -4.24 -4.29
CA VAL A 114 -13.67 -3.91 -3.53
C VAL A 114 -13.50 -4.19 -2.03
N GLU A 115 -14.04 -3.31 -1.19
CA GLU A 115 -14.24 -3.52 0.24
C GLU A 115 -15.71 -3.45 0.59
N LEU A 116 -16.12 -4.37 1.47
CA LEU A 116 -17.42 -4.39 2.11
C LEU A 116 -17.21 -4.29 3.62
N GLU A 117 -17.66 -3.20 4.20
CA GLU A 117 -17.54 -2.96 5.62
C GLU A 117 -18.88 -3.06 6.33
N PHE A 118 -18.89 -3.80 7.43
CA PHE A 118 -20.03 -3.99 8.30
C PHE A 118 -19.65 -3.56 9.72
N SER A 119 -20.47 -2.73 10.33
CA SER A 119 -20.29 -2.38 11.73
C SER A 119 -21.62 -2.28 12.46
N TYR A 120 -21.59 -2.43 13.79
CA TYR A 120 -22.77 -2.32 14.61
C TYR A 120 -22.47 -1.53 15.88
N GLY A 121 -23.09 -0.37 16.03
CA GLY A 121 -23.04 0.40 17.26
C GLY A 121 -24.03 -0.14 18.29
N PHE A 122 -23.54 -0.61 19.42
CA PHE A 122 -24.39 -1.02 20.54
C PHE A 122 -25.00 0.19 21.27
N GLU A 123 -26.02 -0.06 22.09
CA GLU A 123 -26.51 0.94 23.04
C GLU A 123 -25.39 1.34 24.02
N ARG A 124 -25.49 2.55 24.53
CA ARG A 124 -24.54 3.03 25.53
C ARG A 124 -24.67 2.21 26.82
N PHE A 125 -23.55 1.69 27.28
CA PHE A 125 -23.48 0.99 28.56
C PHE A 125 -23.07 1.96 29.65
N LYS A 126 -23.78 1.99 30.77
CA LYS A 126 -23.35 2.75 31.95
C LYS A 126 -22.30 1.97 32.72
N ALA A 127 -21.11 2.55 32.91
CA ALA A 127 -20.05 2.02 33.74
C ALA A 127 -19.66 3.10 34.77
N GLY A 128 -20.33 3.07 35.92
CA GLY A 128 -20.28 4.18 36.90
C GLY A 128 -20.89 5.46 36.32
N ASP A 129 -20.15 6.55 36.32
CA ASP A 129 -20.55 7.83 35.73
C ASP A 129 -20.25 7.98 34.25
N SER A 130 -19.59 6.98 33.62
CA SER A 130 -19.22 7.00 32.21
C SER A 130 -20.20 6.22 31.35
N GLU A 131 -20.43 6.69 30.13
CA GLU A 131 -21.16 5.97 29.09
C GLU A 131 -20.17 5.38 28.08
N ILE A 132 -20.18 4.06 27.92
CA ILE A 132 -19.32 3.35 26.99
C ILE A 132 -20.11 2.96 25.75
N VAL A 133 -19.57 3.26 24.57
CA VAL A 133 -20.10 2.81 23.27
C VAL A 133 -19.16 1.74 22.71
N LEU A 134 -19.71 0.59 22.38
CA LEU A 134 -18.97 -0.51 21.73
C LEU A 134 -19.37 -0.61 20.27
N ARG A 135 -18.38 -0.81 19.39
CA ARG A 135 -18.60 -0.98 17.95
C ARG A 135 -17.66 -2.03 17.37
N PRO A 136 -18.11 -3.26 17.11
CA PRO A 136 -17.40 -4.20 16.24
C PRO A 136 -17.40 -3.70 14.80
N VAL A 137 -16.27 -3.87 14.14
CA VAL A 137 -16.06 -3.53 12.73
C VAL A 137 -15.48 -4.75 12.02
N PHE A 138 -16.09 -5.10 10.89
CA PHE A 138 -15.63 -6.15 9.98
C PHE A 138 -15.52 -5.58 8.56
N THR A 139 -14.35 -5.69 7.93
CA THR A 139 -14.14 -5.29 6.54
C THR A 139 -13.60 -6.47 5.75
N LEU A 140 -14.36 -6.90 4.75
CA LEU A 140 -13.94 -7.86 3.75
C LEU A 140 -13.37 -7.11 2.56
N ALA A 141 -12.15 -7.40 2.19
CA ALA A 141 -11.48 -6.91 0.99
C ALA A 141 -11.39 -8.04 -0.03
N ILE A 142 -11.62 -7.74 -1.30
CA ILE A 142 -11.48 -8.69 -2.40
C ILE A 142 -10.65 -8.03 -3.49
N GLU A 143 -9.62 -8.73 -3.94
CA GLU A 143 -8.64 -8.32 -4.93
C GLU A 143 -8.38 -9.45 -5.92
N GLY A 144 -7.64 -9.15 -6.99
CA GLY A 144 -7.29 -10.07 -8.03
C GLY A 144 -8.32 -10.09 -9.15
N ASP A 145 -8.45 -11.22 -9.82
CA ASP A 145 -9.41 -11.41 -10.89
C ASP A 145 -10.85 -11.47 -10.33
N LEU A 146 -11.36 -10.29 -9.99
CA LEU A 146 -12.70 -10.13 -9.39
C LEU A 146 -13.83 -10.63 -10.29
N PHE A 147 -13.56 -10.68 -11.60
CA PHE A 147 -14.58 -10.97 -12.60
C PHE A 147 -14.28 -12.28 -13.30
N HIS A 148 -15.32 -13.02 -13.56
CA HIS A 148 -15.26 -14.29 -14.30
C HIS A 148 -15.08 -14.12 -15.81
N ASP A 149 -14.75 -12.93 -16.31
CA ASP A 149 -14.41 -12.68 -17.72
C ASP A 149 -13.13 -13.40 -18.15
N THR A 150 -12.25 -13.75 -17.21
CA THR A 150 -11.12 -14.67 -17.43
C THR A 150 -11.55 -16.13 -17.59
N GLY A 151 -12.80 -16.48 -17.30
CA GLY A 151 -13.32 -17.86 -17.23
C GLY A 151 -13.01 -18.58 -15.93
N LEU A 152 -12.41 -17.91 -14.96
CA LEU A 152 -12.05 -18.45 -13.63
C LEU A 152 -12.82 -17.75 -12.52
N PHE A 153 -12.86 -18.38 -11.34
CA PHE A 153 -13.41 -17.82 -10.10
C PHE A 153 -12.34 -17.97 -9.01
N ASP A 154 -11.31 -17.16 -9.07
CA ASP A 154 -10.14 -17.26 -8.20
C ASP A 154 -9.75 -15.97 -7.46
N SER A 155 -10.71 -15.06 -7.25
CA SER A 155 -10.51 -13.88 -6.43
C SER A 155 -10.06 -14.26 -5.00
N MET A 156 -9.15 -13.46 -4.45
CA MET A 156 -8.66 -13.66 -3.08
C MET A 156 -9.38 -12.74 -2.10
N PRO A 157 -10.30 -13.27 -1.29
CA PRO A 157 -10.91 -12.52 -0.19
C PRO A 157 -9.96 -12.45 1.01
N ALA A 158 -9.83 -11.27 1.61
CA ALA A 158 -9.07 -11.06 2.82
C ALA A 158 -9.90 -10.30 3.87
N ILE A 159 -9.74 -10.66 5.14
CA ILE A 159 -10.29 -9.86 6.23
C ILE A 159 -9.32 -8.72 6.51
N ARG A 160 -9.69 -7.51 6.10
CA ARG A 160 -8.87 -6.31 6.28
C ARG A 160 -8.98 -5.74 7.69
N ASN A 161 -10.20 -5.63 8.21
CA ASN A 161 -10.48 -5.21 9.57
C ASN A 161 -11.36 -6.21 10.28
N LEU A 162 -10.99 -6.57 11.50
CA LEU A 162 -11.82 -7.29 12.45
C LEU A 162 -11.42 -6.85 13.85
N TYR A 163 -12.07 -5.80 14.35
CA TYR A 163 -11.74 -5.25 15.65
C TYR A 163 -12.99 -4.79 16.40
N LEU A 164 -12.84 -4.67 17.70
CA LEU A 164 -13.81 -4.03 18.58
C LEU A 164 -13.27 -2.65 18.99
N GLU A 165 -14.01 -1.61 18.69
CA GLU A 165 -13.77 -0.27 19.18
C GLU A 165 -14.62 -0.02 20.42
N ALA A 166 -14.05 0.65 21.42
CA ALA A 166 -14.71 1.08 22.64
C ALA A 166 -14.44 2.57 22.86
N ARG A 167 -15.49 3.39 22.84
CA ARG A 167 -15.43 4.78 23.25
C ARG A 167 -15.78 4.85 24.73
N PHE A 168 -14.81 5.13 25.57
CA PHE A 168 -14.96 5.18 27.02
C PHE A 168 -15.44 6.55 27.52
N SER A 169 -15.20 7.59 26.75
CA SER A 169 -15.63 8.95 26.97
C SER A 169 -15.53 9.76 25.67
N ASP A 170 -15.94 11.02 25.68
CA ASP A 170 -15.77 11.93 24.54
C ASP A 170 -14.29 12.17 24.19
N HIS A 171 -13.39 11.86 25.11
CA HIS A 171 -11.96 12.07 24.95
C HIS A 171 -11.16 10.81 24.69
N PHE A 172 -11.66 9.63 25.08
CA PHE A 172 -10.86 8.42 25.11
C PHE A 172 -11.54 7.28 24.35
N THR A 173 -10.85 6.81 23.32
CA THR A 173 -11.25 5.66 22.49
C THR A 173 -10.15 4.60 22.52
N GLY A 174 -10.53 3.33 22.63
CA GLY A 174 -9.64 2.20 22.51
C GLY A 174 -10.16 1.20 21.47
N TRP A 175 -9.30 0.35 20.98
CA TRP A 175 -9.67 -0.74 20.07
C TRP A 175 -8.74 -1.94 20.25
N ALA A 176 -9.25 -3.12 19.89
CA ALA A 176 -8.47 -4.35 19.87
C ALA A 176 -8.93 -5.27 18.73
N GLY A 177 -8.00 -5.91 18.05
CA GLY A 177 -8.22 -6.80 16.91
C GLY A 177 -7.29 -6.53 15.75
N SER A 178 -7.66 -6.97 14.56
CA SER A 178 -6.98 -6.64 13.31
C SER A 178 -7.51 -5.31 12.79
N ARG A 179 -6.66 -4.31 12.71
CA ARG A 179 -7.04 -2.99 12.20
C ARG A 179 -5.98 -2.44 11.26
N MET A 180 -6.44 -1.97 10.10
CA MET A 180 -5.66 -1.10 9.28
C MET A 180 -5.67 0.30 9.90
N TYR A 181 -4.49 0.77 10.30
CA TYR A 181 -4.28 2.06 10.94
C TYR A 181 -3.47 2.96 10.01
N ARG A 182 -4.10 4.00 9.47
CA ARG A 182 -3.50 4.89 8.46
C ARG A 182 -3.73 6.35 8.80
N GLY A 183 -2.71 7.17 8.52
CA GLY A 183 -2.73 8.62 8.59
C GLY A 183 -3.12 9.29 7.28
N ASP A 184 -2.67 10.52 7.10
CA ASP A 184 -2.86 11.26 5.86
C ASP A 184 -1.90 10.77 4.77
N ASP A 185 -2.33 10.87 3.51
CA ASP A 185 -1.65 10.31 2.35
C ASP A 185 -1.14 11.38 1.37
N ILE A 186 -0.28 10.94 0.46
CA ILE A 186 -0.01 11.59 -0.82
C ILE A 186 -0.88 10.88 -1.86
N TYR A 187 -2.14 11.29 -1.97
CA TYR A 187 -3.19 10.62 -2.73
C TYR A 187 -2.77 10.19 -4.15
N LEU A 188 -2.13 11.09 -4.91
CA LEU A 188 -1.75 10.81 -6.30
C LEU A 188 -0.61 9.79 -6.43
N LEU A 189 0.13 9.52 -5.34
CA LEU A 189 1.22 8.55 -5.29
C LEU A 189 0.86 7.29 -4.49
N ASP A 190 -0.36 7.24 -3.94
CA ASP A 190 -0.86 6.12 -3.15
C ASP A 190 0.08 5.75 -1.98
N TYR A 191 0.55 6.77 -1.27
CA TYR A 191 1.56 6.62 -0.24
C TYR A 191 1.18 7.31 1.06
N TRP A 192 1.32 6.59 2.18
CA TRP A 192 1.15 7.09 3.55
C TRP A 192 2.52 7.26 4.21
N PRO A 193 3.06 8.49 4.29
CA PRO A 193 4.43 8.69 4.74
C PRO A 193 4.69 8.31 6.20
N LEU A 194 3.71 8.42 7.09
CA LEU A 194 3.88 8.19 8.52
C LEU A 194 3.22 6.88 8.97
N ASP A 195 1.99 6.95 9.44
CA ASP A 195 1.25 5.80 9.95
C ASP A 195 0.59 5.01 8.81
N ASN A 196 1.15 3.86 8.50
CA ASN A 196 0.62 2.90 7.54
C ASN A 196 0.77 1.48 8.10
N LEU A 197 -0.10 1.12 9.03
CA LEU A 197 -0.01 -0.12 9.77
C LEU A 197 -1.21 -1.03 9.49
N ASN A 198 -0.93 -2.31 9.30
CA ASN A 198 -1.95 -3.37 9.27
C ASN A 198 -1.49 -4.49 10.21
N THR A 199 -1.98 -4.48 11.43
CA THR A 199 -1.52 -5.38 12.49
C THR A 199 -2.68 -5.99 13.25
N LEU A 200 -2.42 -7.13 13.86
CA LEU A 200 -3.26 -7.70 14.91
C LEU A 200 -2.76 -7.17 16.26
N GLY A 201 -3.56 -6.34 16.94
CA GLY A 201 -3.10 -5.67 18.14
C GLY A 201 -4.17 -4.87 18.85
N ALA A 202 -3.74 -3.79 19.48
CA ALA A 202 -4.61 -2.87 20.19
C ALA A 202 -4.08 -1.44 20.11
N GLY A 203 -4.95 -0.48 20.29
CA GLY A 203 -4.56 0.93 20.34
C GLY A 203 -5.49 1.73 21.22
N VAL A 204 -5.02 2.91 21.59
CA VAL A 204 -5.79 3.90 22.32
C VAL A 204 -5.56 5.27 21.72
N GLN A 205 -6.59 6.09 21.72
CA GLN A 205 -6.56 7.47 21.27
C GLN A 205 -7.18 8.36 22.34
N TYR A 206 -6.47 9.41 22.65
CA TYR A 206 -6.96 10.49 23.53
C TYR A 206 -7.05 11.76 22.69
N ARG A 207 -8.22 12.41 22.71
CA ARG A 207 -8.46 13.69 22.06
C ARG A 207 -9.12 14.65 23.04
N THR A 208 -8.61 15.86 23.13
CA THR A 208 -9.20 16.91 23.95
C THR A 208 -9.22 18.23 23.18
N GLU A 209 -10.30 18.96 23.37
CA GLU A 209 -10.41 20.33 22.89
C GLU A 209 -9.80 21.30 23.89
N LEU A 210 -9.08 22.28 23.39
CA LEU A 210 -8.43 23.33 24.13
C LEU A 210 -9.10 24.67 23.79
N PRO A 211 -10.10 25.13 24.57
CA PRO A 211 -10.80 26.35 24.27
C PRO A 211 -9.86 27.57 24.27
N ARG A 212 -9.85 28.31 23.15
CA ARG A 212 -9.05 29.53 22.99
C ARG A 212 -9.94 30.69 22.52
N GLY A 213 -10.72 31.26 23.44
CA GLY A 213 -11.72 32.27 23.12
C GLY A 213 -12.89 31.64 22.35
N GLN A 214 -13.08 32.03 21.07
CA GLN A 214 -14.11 31.44 20.19
C GLN A 214 -13.57 30.30 19.32
N ARG A 215 -12.32 29.86 19.55
CA ARG A 215 -11.65 28.77 18.79
C ARG A 215 -11.57 27.52 19.65
N HIS A 216 -11.54 26.39 19.00
CA HIS A 216 -11.44 25.06 19.61
C HIS A 216 -10.22 24.33 19.05
N ASP A 217 -9.03 24.72 19.55
CA ASP A 217 -7.82 23.95 19.24
C ASP A 217 -7.98 22.53 19.79
N ALA A 218 -7.32 21.54 19.20
CA ALA A 218 -7.38 20.17 19.70
C ALA A 218 -5.98 19.56 19.85
N LEU A 219 -5.82 18.75 20.89
CA LEU A 219 -4.68 17.88 21.09
C LEU A 219 -5.16 16.43 20.94
N GLU A 220 -4.44 15.67 20.11
CA GLU A 220 -4.69 14.26 19.91
C GLU A 220 -3.40 13.46 20.16
N VAL A 221 -3.51 12.38 20.94
CA VAL A 221 -2.43 11.43 21.20
C VAL A 221 -2.94 10.04 20.89
N ALA A 222 -2.26 9.32 20.00
CA ALA A 222 -2.59 7.94 19.61
C ALA A 222 -1.41 7.02 19.91
N LEU A 223 -1.68 5.92 20.59
CA LEU A 223 -0.74 4.85 20.87
C LEU A 223 -1.28 3.55 20.29
N HIS A 224 -0.43 2.81 19.60
CA HIS A 224 -0.78 1.54 19.01
C HIS A 224 0.34 0.51 19.27
N GLY A 225 -0.04 -0.76 19.42
CA GLY A 225 0.88 -1.89 19.48
C GLY A 225 0.22 -3.11 18.85
N GLY A 226 0.98 -3.82 18.00
CA GLY A 226 0.49 -4.99 17.32
C GLY A 226 1.61 -5.85 16.74
N VAL A 227 1.21 -6.92 16.10
CA VAL A 227 2.10 -7.85 15.43
C VAL A 227 1.65 -8.08 13.99
N ASN A 228 2.59 -8.35 13.11
CA ASN A 228 2.32 -8.98 11.83
C ASN A 228 3.24 -10.18 11.60
N ARG A 229 2.81 -11.04 10.69
CA ARG A 229 3.60 -12.13 10.16
C ARG A 229 3.33 -12.22 8.68
N LEU A 230 4.25 -11.71 7.88
CA LEU A 230 4.15 -11.79 6.44
C LEU A 230 4.57 -13.19 5.97
N ASP A 231 3.97 -13.66 4.89
CA ASP A 231 4.30 -14.93 4.27
C ASP A 231 5.53 -14.78 3.36
N ASN A 232 6.70 -14.78 3.99
CA ASN A 232 7.99 -14.69 3.33
C ASN A 232 9.05 -15.47 4.13
N SER A 233 10.15 -15.86 3.47
CA SER A 233 11.21 -16.68 4.02
C SER A 233 11.97 -16.06 5.20
N TYR A 234 11.80 -14.77 5.47
CA TYR A 234 12.40 -14.10 6.62
C TYR A 234 11.53 -14.18 7.88
N GLN A 235 10.22 -14.37 7.74
CA GLN A 235 9.28 -14.44 8.85
C GLN A 235 8.65 -15.82 9.03
N TYR A 236 8.42 -16.56 7.95
CA TYR A 236 7.67 -17.80 7.98
C TYR A 236 8.21 -18.82 6.98
N GLN A 237 8.36 -20.08 7.42
CA GLN A 237 8.73 -21.19 6.57
C GLN A 237 8.08 -22.48 7.08
N GLN A 238 7.49 -23.22 6.17
CA GLN A 238 7.09 -24.61 6.38
C GLN A 238 7.95 -25.51 5.50
N ILE A 239 8.27 -26.68 6.01
CA ILE A 239 9.04 -27.71 5.29
C ILE A 239 8.31 -29.04 5.35
N ASP A 240 8.40 -29.82 4.30
CA ASP A 240 7.93 -31.20 4.29
C ASP A 240 8.96 -32.09 4.96
N VAL A 241 8.51 -32.85 5.96
CA VAL A 241 9.36 -33.80 6.69
C VAL A 241 8.78 -35.19 6.51
N PRO A 242 9.58 -36.20 6.11
CA PRO A 242 9.11 -37.58 6.00
C PRO A 242 8.57 -38.08 7.35
N ASN A 243 7.32 -38.53 7.35
CA ASN A 243 6.67 -39.13 8.50
C ASN A 243 6.32 -40.59 8.20
N PRO A 244 6.98 -41.57 8.84
CA PRO A 244 6.77 -43.00 8.52
C PRO A 244 5.33 -43.50 8.70
N ALA A 245 4.53 -42.82 9.50
CA ALA A 245 3.14 -43.21 9.76
C ALA A 245 2.11 -42.53 8.84
N GLN A 246 2.46 -41.39 8.24
CA GLN A 246 1.51 -40.53 7.53
C GLN A 246 1.98 -40.11 6.13
N GLY A 247 3.18 -40.48 5.71
CA GLY A 247 3.85 -39.95 4.54
C GLY A 247 4.59 -38.65 4.89
N ASP A 248 4.50 -37.64 4.03
CA ASP A 248 5.11 -36.35 4.32
C ASP A 248 4.23 -35.54 5.27
N ALA A 249 4.86 -34.88 6.24
CA ALA A 249 4.22 -33.99 7.19
C ALA A 249 4.78 -32.57 7.06
N LEU A 250 3.87 -31.60 6.92
CA LEU A 250 4.23 -30.18 6.86
C LEU A 250 4.57 -29.68 8.27
N VAL A 251 5.81 -29.27 8.48
CA VAL A 251 6.31 -28.77 9.76
C VAL A 251 6.68 -27.29 9.65
N THR A 252 6.26 -26.50 10.62
CA THR A 252 6.67 -25.10 10.71
C THR A 252 8.09 -24.99 11.23
N GLN A 253 9.03 -24.64 10.35
CA GLN A 253 10.45 -24.45 10.68
C GLN A 253 10.71 -23.05 11.20
N LEU A 254 10.08 -22.03 10.62
CA LEU A 254 10.22 -20.62 11.00
C LEU A 254 8.85 -19.99 11.23
N ASN A 255 8.70 -19.26 12.32
CA ASN A 255 7.47 -18.51 12.62
C ASN A 255 7.80 -17.30 13.49
N ARG A 256 8.27 -16.22 12.88
CA ARG A 256 8.65 -14.98 13.55
C ARG A 256 7.60 -13.91 13.36
N GLN A 257 7.06 -13.40 14.44
CA GLN A 257 6.18 -12.23 14.42
C GLN A 257 7.00 -10.95 14.52
N ARG A 258 6.68 -9.98 13.69
CA ARG A 258 7.21 -8.62 13.77
C ARG A 258 6.32 -7.81 14.71
N LEU A 259 6.84 -7.44 15.85
CA LEU A 259 6.21 -6.56 16.82
C LEU A 259 6.39 -5.11 16.34
N ILE A 260 5.30 -4.33 16.35
CA ILE A 260 5.29 -2.93 15.97
C ILE A 260 4.58 -2.15 17.06
N ALA A 261 5.17 -1.03 17.50
CA ALA A 261 4.52 -0.07 18.38
C ALA A 261 4.70 1.33 17.82
N SER A 262 3.65 2.14 17.85
CA SER A 262 3.67 3.51 17.33
C SER A 262 3.05 4.51 18.30
N LEU A 263 3.52 5.76 18.22
CA LEU A 263 3.02 6.92 18.94
C LEU A 263 2.84 8.08 17.97
N GLY A 264 1.62 8.63 17.89
CA GLY A 264 1.30 9.86 17.18
C GLY A 264 0.85 10.94 18.14
N ILE A 265 1.35 12.17 17.96
CA ILE A 265 0.90 13.35 18.72
C ILE A 265 0.58 14.43 17.70
N SER A 266 -0.66 14.89 17.69
CA SER A 266 -1.15 15.95 16.78
C SER A 266 -1.68 17.13 17.57
N TYR A 267 -1.28 18.34 17.18
CA TYR A 267 -1.88 19.58 17.64
C TYR A 267 -2.59 20.25 16.46
N ILE A 268 -3.88 20.51 16.62
CA ILE A 268 -4.76 21.07 15.62
C ILE A 268 -5.14 22.47 16.05
N LEU A 269 -4.79 23.46 15.25
CA LEU A 269 -5.08 24.87 15.41
C LEU A 269 -6.35 25.18 14.62
N ASP A 270 -7.44 25.50 15.31
CA ASP A 270 -8.69 25.92 14.67
C ASP A 270 -8.62 27.38 14.23
N GLY A 271 -8.69 27.64 12.94
CA GLY A 271 -8.75 28.99 12.37
C GLY A 271 -10.12 29.66 12.51
N GLY A 272 -11.16 28.88 12.75
CA GLY A 272 -12.55 29.32 12.72
C GLY A 272 -13.10 29.43 11.28
N PRO A 273 -14.41 29.71 11.12
CA PRO A 273 -15.09 29.70 9.83
C PRO A 273 -14.43 30.60 8.77
N GLY A 274 -14.13 30.04 7.59
CA GLY A 274 -13.55 30.75 6.45
C GLY A 274 -12.09 31.19 6.62
N ARG A 275 -11.40 30.66 7.64
CA ARG A 275 -9.98 30.88 7.88
C ARG A 275 -9.25 29.54 7.81
N PHE A 276 -7.95 29.59 7.51
CA PHE A 276 -7.17 28.36 7.51
C PHE A 276 -6.98 27.82 8.93
N SER A 277 -7.05 26.53 9.06
CA SER A 277 -6.65 25.73 10.20
C SER A 277 -5.32 25.06 9.90
N ALA A 278 -4.59 24.66 10.92
CA ALA A 278 -3.32 23.97 10.78
C ALA A 278 -3.26 22.75 11.70
N LYS A 279 -2.59 21.69 11.25
CA LYS A 279 -2.24 20.53 12.08
C LYS A 279 -0.73 20.34 12.04
N ALA A 280 -0.12 20.17 13.21
CA ALA A 280 1.25 19.69 13.34
C ALA A 280 1.20 18.31 14.00
N LYS A 281 1.80 17.30 13.36
CA LYS A 281 1.87 15.93 13.87
C LYS A 281 3.32 15.50 14.00
N LEU A 282 3.64 14.87 15.12
CA LEU A 282 4.86 14.10 15.32
C LEU A 282 4.48 12.63 15.42
N TYR A 283 5.29 11.79 14.80
CA TYR A 283 5.07 10.35 14.73
C TYR A 283 6.35 9.58 15.02
N GLY A 284 6.23 8.49 15.75
CA GLY A 284 7.31 7.56 16.01
C GLY A 284 6.80 6.12 15.99
N GLU A 285 7.64 5.22 15.47
CA GLU A 285 7.34 3.79 15.34
C GLU A 285 8.57 2.98 15.64
N VAL A 286 8.43 1.85 16.30
CA VAL A 286 9.50 0.89 16.59
C VAL A 286 9.09 -0.50 16.14
N HIS A 287 10.02 -1.21 15.52
CA HIS A 287 9.86 -2.57 15.02
C HIS A 287 10.84 -3.51 15.73
N HIS A 288 10.39 -4.72 16.01
CA HIS A 288 11.24 -5.78 16.56
C HIS A 288 10.79 -7.14 16.05
N ILE A 289 11.76 -7.98 15.70
CA ILE A 289 11.56 -9.39 15.36
C ILE A 289 12.54 -10.26 16.16
N GLY A 290 12.06 -11.33 16.76
CA GLY A 290 12.87 -12.27 17.53
C GLY A 290 13.80 -13.12 16.64
N PRO A 291 14.72 -13.90 17.23
CA PRO A 291 15.57 -14.84 16.48
C PRO A 291 14.73 -15.99 15.92
N GLY A 292 15.28 -16.73 14.97
CA GLY A 292 14.66 -17.91 14.39
C GLY A 292 15.65 -18.76 13.60
N GLN A 293 15.16 -19.84 13.02
CA GLN A 293 15.93 -20.71 12.14
C GLN A 293 15.16 -20.97 10.86
N PHE A 294 15.85 -21.04 9.75
CA PHE A 294 15.24 -21.43 8.48
C PHE A 294 16.12 -22.44 7.74
N GLN A 295 15.48 -23.26 6.92
CA GLN A 295 16.18 -24.19 6.06
C GLN A 295 16.46 -23.53 4.72
N ARG A 296 17.73 -23.60 4.29
CA ARG A 296 18.15 -23.16 2.95
C ARG A 296 17.84 -24.22 1.89
N ASP A 297 17.94 -23.84 0.63
CA ASP A 297 17.72 -24.74 -0.52
C ASP A 297 18.69 -25.94 -0.52
N ASP A 298 19.89 -25.81 0.07
CA ASP A 298 20.87 -26.89 0.24
C ASP A 298 20.57 -27.77 1.46
N MET A 299 19.39 -27.65 2.06
CA MET A 299 18.94 -28.35 3.28
C MET A 299 19.71 -27.99 4.56
N SER A 300 20.66 -27.07 4.51
CA SER A 300 21.32 -26.57 5.71
C SER A 300 20.39 -25.68 6.53
N ILE A 301 20.57 -25.69 7.86
CA ILE A 301 19.84 -24.80 8.78
C ILE A 301 20.67 -23.55 9.02
N ALA A 302 20.05 -22.39 8.86
CA ALA A 302 20.66 -21.10 9.17
C ALA A 302 19.95 -20.44 10.35
N ASP A 303 20.72 -19.89 11.26
CA ASP A 303 20.21 -19.08 12.37
C ASP A 303 19.95 -17.66 11.88
N LEU A 304 18.75 -17.17 12.12
CA LEU A 304 18.38 -15.77 11.90
C LEU A 304 18.48 -15.02 13.24
N PRO A 305 19.25 -13.96 13.33
CA PRO A 305 19.35 -13.16 14.54
C PRO A 305 18.04 -12.39 14.80
N SER A 306 17.90 -11.89 16.03
CA SER A 306 16.92 -10.84 16.28
C SER A 306 17.29 -9.56 15.53
N ASP A 307 16.28 -8.84 15.07
CA ASP A 307 16.46 -7.61 14.31
C ASP A 307 15.44 -6.55 14.74
N GLY A 308 15.67 -5.29 14.36
CA GLY A 308 14.80 -4.20 14.74
C GLY A 308 15.00 -2.97 13.87
N GLY A 309 14.16 -1.98 14.13
CA GLY A 309 14.20 -0.71 13.42
C GLY A 309 13.29 0.32 14.05
N TYR A 310 13.38 1.54 13.59
CA TYR A 310 12.51 2.63 14.02
C TYR A 310 12.22 3.59 12.87
N LEU A 311 11.09 4.28 12.99
CA LEU A 311 10.67 5.37 12.13
C LEU A 311 10.35 6.58 12.99
N VAL A 312 10.77 7.76 12.55
CA VAL A 312 10.35 9.04 13.10
C VAL A 312 9.94 9.96 11.96
N GLY A 313 8.91 10.76 12.20
CA GLY A 313 8.44 11.69 11.18
C GLY A 313 7.58 12.80 11.72
N ALA A 314 7.31 13.74 10.83
CA ALA A 314 6.49 14.91 11.11
C ALA A 314 5.60 15.25 9.92
N GLU A 315 4.45 15.82 10.21
CA GLU A 315 3.51 16.36 9.24
C GLU A 315 3.09 17.76 9.65
N LEU A 316 3.01 18.64 8.65
CA LEU A 316 2.39 19.96 8.77
C LEU A 316 1.29 20.06 7.74
N SER A 317 0.03 20.20 8.18
CA SER A 317 -1.13 20.35 7.33
C SER A 317 -1.74 21.74 7.46
N LEU A 318 -2.14 22.32 6.32
CA LEU A 318 -2.92 23.54 6.23
C LEU A 318 -4.25 23.20 5.55
N PHE A 319 -5.38 23.58 6.15
CA PHE A 319 -6.72 23.25 5.64
C PHE A 319 -7.75 24.31 6.05
N GLY A 320 -9.01 24.16 5.60
CA GLY A 320 -10.09 25.05 6.03
C GLY A 320 -10.10 26.42 5.33
N MET A 321 -9.48 26.56 4.15
CA MET A 321 -9.45 27.81 3.39
C MET A 321 -10.65 27.94 2.43
N GLU A 322 -11.70 27.16 2.67
CA GLU A 322 -12.90 27.14 1.85
C GLU A 322 -13.83 28.32 2.21
N PRO A 323 -14.57 28.86 1.23
CA PRO A 323 -15.65 29.78 1.51
C PRO A 323 -16.68 29.16 2.46
N VAL A 324 -17.15 29.91 3.43
CA VAL A 324 -18.17 29.46 4.40
C VAL A 324 -19.39 28.91 3.67
N GLY A 325 -19.82 27.69 4.03
CA GLY A 325 -20.96 27.00 3.42
C GLY A 325 -20.68 26.36 2.05
N SER A 326 -19.42 26.39 1.57
CA SER A 326 -19.03 25.64 0.39
C SER A 326 -18.80 24.15 0.70
N LYS A 327 -18.90 23.30 -0.33
CA LYS A 327 -18.52 21.88 -0.26
C LYS A 327 -17.05 21.65 -0.66
N PHE A 328 -16.30 22.72 -0.90
CA PHE A 328 -14.92 22.62 -1.34
C PHE A 328 -14.03 22.03 -0.25
N ARG A 329 -12.99 21.33 -0.69
CA ARG A 329 -11.93 20.81 0.18
C ARG A 329 -10.61 21.41 -0.28
N ARG A 330 -9.91 22.04 0.65
CA ARG A 330 -8.61 22.63 0.37
C ARG A 330 -7.64 22.26 1.46
N HIS A 331 -6.57 21.60 1.09
CA HIS A 331 -5.50 21.28 2.01
C HIS A 331 -4.15 21.28 1.31
N LEU A 332 -3.12 21.42 2.10
CA LEU A 332 -1.72 21.23 1.74
C LEU A 332 -1.05 20.54 2.93
N ASN A 333 -0.52 19.33 2.70
CA ASN A 333 0.21 18.55 3.68
C ASN A 333 1.67 18.48 3.26
N LEU A 334 2.56 18.67 4.22
CA LEU A 334 4.00 18.54 4.09
C LEU A 334 4.45 17.43 5.05
N TYR A 335 5.28 16.51 4.55
CA TYR A 335 5.75 15.36 5.31
C TYR A 335 7.27 15.30 5.32
N MET A 336 7.80 14.83 6.43
CA MET A 336 9.18 14.39 6.57
C MET A 336 9.20 13.07 7.32
N ARG A 337 9.96 12.10 6.81
CA ARG A 337 10.12 10.78 7.42
C ARG A 337 11.58 10.35 7.38
N TYR A 338 12.04 9.76 8.48
CA TYR A 338 13.28 8.99 8.54
C TYR A 338 12.99 7.63 9.16
N ALA A 339 13.46 6.56 8.51
CA ALA A 339 13.32 5.20 9.01
C ALA A 339 14.67 4.48 8.94
N GLN A 340 14.89 3.54 9.86
CA GLN A 340 16.12 2.73 9.94
C GLN A 340 15.79 1.28 10.25
N GLY A 341 16.62 0.37 9.75
CA GLY A 341 16.51 -1.08 9.99
C GLY A 341 15.21 -1.63 9.40
N LEU A 342 14.52 -2.51 10.12
CA LEU A 342 13.25 -3.10 9.67
C LEU A 342 12.20 -2.06 9.27
N ALA A 343 12.19 -0.88 9.88
CA ALA A 343 11.22 0.15 9.59
C ALA A 343 11.47 0.87 8.24
N ALA A 344 12.66 0.74 7.65
CA ALA A 344 12.96 1.26 6.32
C ALA A 344 12.27 0.48 5.19
N PHE A 345 11.79 -0.75 5.48
CA PHE A 345 11.07 -1.62 4.55
C PHE A 345 9.55 -1.62 4.76
N ASP A 346 8.99 -0.60 5.39
CA ASP A 346 7.58 -0.50 5.76
C ASP A 346 7.01 -1.70 6.58
N ALA A 347 5.84 -1.51 7.18
CA ALA A 347 5.23 -2.54 8.03
C ALA A 347 4.74 -3.77 7.26
N LEU A 348 4.37 -3.59 6.00
CA LEU A 348 3.76 -4.61 5.14
C LEU A 348 4.72 -5.19 4.10
N GLN A 349 6.01 -4.82 4.16
CA GLN A 349 7.01 -5.32 3.23
C GLN A 349 8.03 -6.21 3.93
N ALA A 350 8.47 -7.26 3.23
CA ALA A 350 9.63 -8.03 3.63
C ALA A 350 10.90 -7.23 3.32
N PRO A 351 11.94 -7.32 4.17
CA PRO A 351 13.25 -6.81 3.81
C PRO A 351 13.75 -7.44 2.51
N THR A 352 14.26 -6.61 1.60
CA THR A 352 14.80 -7.04 0.31
C THR A 352 16.30 -7.28 0.35
N SER A 353 16.97 -6.83 1.40
CA SER A 353 18.41 -6.98 1.58
C SER A 353 18.78 -7.15 3.05
N PHE A 354 19.96 -7.73 3.29
CA PHE A 354 20.50 -7.98 4.60
C PHE A 354 22.01 -7.72 4.62
N GLY A 355 22.52 -7.27 5.76
CA GLY A 355 23.95 -7.25 6.02
C GLY A 355 24.55 -8.66 6.13
N THR A 356 25.86 -8.75 6.19
CA THR A 356 26.58 -10.02 6.41
C THR A 356 26.22 -10.71 7.72
N ASP A 357 25.65 -9.97 8.66
CA ASP A 357 25.11 -10.45 9.94
C ASP A 357 23.63 -10.87 9.87
N LEU A 358 23.04 -10.95 8.68
CA LEU A 358 21.63 -11.25 8.41
C LEU A 358 20.65 -10.30 9.11
N LYS A 359 21.06 -9.03 9.29
CA LYS A 359 20.21 -7.96 9.84
C LYS A 359 19.99 -6.84 8.85
N THR A 360 18.96 -6.06 9.11
CA THR A 360 18.59 -4.88 8.32
C THR A 360 19.14 -3.56 8.89
N THR A 361 19.97 -3.60 9.91
CA THR A 361 20.37 -2.43 10.72
C THR A 361 21.03 -1.29 9.93
N LYS A 362 21.62 -1.59 8.76
CA LYS A 362 22.23 -0.57 7.87
C LYS A 362 21.21 0.10 6.96
N ALA A 363 20.08 -0.56 6.70
CA ALA A 363 19.04 0.04 5.87
C ALA A 363 18.53 1.33 6.48
N ASN A 364 18.36 2.35 5.65
CA ASN A 364 17.74 3.60 6.06
C ASN A 364 17.01 4.28 4.91
N GLU A 365 16.02 5.07 5.28
CA GLU A 365 15.20 5.85 4.37
C GLU A 365 15.03 7.27 4.91
N LEU A 366 15.22 8.26 4.06
CA LEU A 366 14.83 9.64 4.31
C LEU A 366 13.87 10.09 3.20
N SER A 367 12.68 10.56 3.57
CA SER A 367 11.71 11.04 2.58
C SER A 367 11.09 12.36 2.96
N PHE A 368 10.74 13.15 1.92
CA PHE A 368 10.01 14.40 1.99
C PHE A 368 8.84 14.33 1.02
N GLY A 369 7.65 14.63 1.51
CA GLY A 369 6.44 14.55 0.72
C GLY A 369 5.60 15.81 0.75
N VAL A 370 4.83 16.01 -0.31
CA VAL A 370 3.81 17.07 -0.42
C VAL A 370 2.54 16.44 -0.97
N SER A 371 1.41 16.70 -0.32
CA SER A 371 0.07 16.35 -0.82
C SER A 371 -0.79 17.61 -0.81
N GLY A 372 -1.53 17.86 -1.88
CA GLY A 372 -2.41 19.02 -1.94
C GLY A 372 -3.67 18.77 -2.75
N ASN A 373 -4.78 19.39 -2.30
CA ASN A 373 -6.04 19.45 -3.00
C ASN A 373 -6.59 20.87 -2.95
N TRP A 374 -7.02 21.39 -4.09
CA TRP A 374 -7.52 22.76 -4.20
C TRP A 374 -8.80 22.82 -5.05
N ASP A 375 -9.95 22.76 -4.38
CA ASP A 375 -11.26 22.87 -5.03
C ASP A 375 -11.63 24.33 -5.32
N THR A 376 -12.20 24.55 -6.48
CA THR A 376 -12.73 25.85 -6.93
C THR A 376 -14.05 25.69 -7.67
N ASN A 377 -14.74 26.81 -7.97
CA ASN A 377 -15.92 26.81 -8.83
C ASN A 377 -15.62 26.35 -10.27
N PHE A 378 -14.36 26.46 -10.69
CA PHE A 378 -13.93 26.13 -12.06
C PHE A 378 -13.40 24.71 -12.21
N GLY A 379 -13.16 24.03 -11.09
CA GLY A 379 -12.58 22.69 -11.09
C GLY A 379 -11.74 22.40 -9.84
N ASN A 380 -10.82 21.48 -9.98
CA ASN A 380 -9.94 21.01 -8.94
C ASN A 380 -8.48 20.94 -9.43
N LEU A 381 -7.54 21.17 -8.52
CA LEU A 381 -6.14 20.84 -8.70
C LEU A 381 -5.69 19.94 -7.55
N MET A 382 -5.19 18.75 -7.90
CA MET A 382 -4.47 17.90 -6.95
C MET A 382 -2.97 17.88 -7.29
N ILE A 383 -2.13 17.78 -6.27
CA ILE A 383 -0.68 17.62 -6.41
C ILE A 383 -0.17 16.56 -5.46
N GLY A 384 0.82 15.79 -5.90
CA GLY A 384 1.58 14.85 -5.10
C GLY A 384 3.06 14.94 -5.47
N VAL A 385 3.92 15.07 -4.47
CA VAL A 385 5.38 15.11 -4.66
C VAL A 385 6.03 14.24 -3.61
N LEU A 386 7.01 13.44 -4.01
CA LEU A 386 7.84 12.65 -3.12
C LEU A 386 9.30 12.72 -3.57
N SER A 387 10.19 12.99 -2.62
CA SER A 387 11.62 12.79 -2.74
C SER A 387 12.03 11.78 -1.69
N ARG A 388 12.71 10.72 -2.08
CA ARG A 388 13.10 9.61 -1.22
C ARG A 388 14.57 9.27 -1.45
N ARG A 389 15.34 9.20 -0.38
CA ARG A 389 16.67 8.57 -0.36
C ARG A 389 16.51 7.22 0.34
N PHE A 390 16.88 6.15 -0.34
CA PHE A 390 16.90 4.82 0.24
C PHE A 390 18.31 4.25 0.18
N ILE A 391 18.71 3.61 1.26
CA ILE A 391 19.94 2.84 1.37
C ILE A 391 19.52 1.49 1.94
N ASP A 392 19.89 0.42 1.26
CA ASP A 392 19.53 -0.93 1.67
C ASP A 392 20.44 -1.48 2.80
N ALA A 393 20.26 -2.72 3.20
CA ALA A 393 21.00 -3.32 4.29
C ALA A 393 22.29 -4.03 3.86
N SER A 394 22.55 -4.23 2.57
CA SER A 394 23.69 -5.02 2.06
C SER A 394 25.03 -4.38 2.48
N GLY A 395 25.12 -3.07 2.43
CA GLY A 395 26.33 -2.29 2.69
C GLY A 395 27.40 -2.51 1.64
N GLU A 396 27.01 -2.84 0.43
CA GLU A 396 27.85 -2.92 -0.75
C GLU A 396 28.18 -1.49 -1.25
N ASP A 397 29.37 -1.31 -1.74
CA ASP A 397 29.74 -0.06 -2.42
C ASP A 397 29.13 -0.05 -3.84
N MET A 398 28.58 1.09 -4.27
CA MET A 398 27.93 1.25 -5.57
C MET A 398 26.72 0.30 -5.77
N ASP A 399 25.89 0.19 -4.75
CA ASP A 399 24.70 -0.65 -4.80
C ASP A 399 23.61 -0.04 -5.72
N PRO A 400 23.11 -0.79 -6.72
CA PRO A 400 22.03 -0.30 -7.58
C PRO A 400 20.70 -0.14 -6.84
N ASN A 401 20.52 -0.73 -5.65
CA ASN A 401 19.32 -0.58 -4.84
C ASN A 401 19.32 0.70 -4.01
N ASP A 402 20.51 1.25 -3.77
CA ASP A 402 20.67 2.55 -3.11
C ASP A 402 20.44 3.69 -4.10
N GLY A 403 19.88 4.78 -3.65
CA GLY A 403 19.71 5.93 -4.53
C GLY A 403 18.69 6.95 -4.08
N TRP A 404 18.58 8.01 -4.86
CA TRP A 404 17.50 8.99 -4.78
C TRP A 404 16.37 8.63 -5.72
N GLU A 405 15.15 8.86 -5.25
CA GLU A 405 13.92 8.70 -6.02
C GLU A 405 13.10 9.98 -5.96
N TYR A 406 12.49 10.34 -7.07
CA TYR A 406 11.61 11.51 -7.18
C TYR A 406 10.33 11.12 -7.93
N ALA A 407 9.19 11.49 -7.37
CA ALA A 407 7.90 11.40 -8.03
C ALA A 407 7.16 12.73 -7.90
N VAL A 408 6.63 13.20 -9.00
CA VAL A 408 5.78 14.38 -9.06
C VAL A 408 4.56 14.07 -9.88
N ASP A 409 3.39 14.40 -9.36
CA ASP A 409 2.12 14.22 -10.05
C ASP A 409 1.22 15.42 -9.82
N ALA A 410 0.53 15.86 -10.87
CA ALA A 410 -0.44 16.94 -10.83
C ALA A 410 -1.65 16.59 -11.67
N ARG A 411 -2.84 16.71 -11.07
CA ARG A 411 -4.13 16.44 -11.72
C ARG A 411 -5.02 17.68 -11.72
N PRO A 412 -4.87 18.61 -12.70
CA PRO A 412 -5.83 19.68 -12.93
C PRO A 412 -7.08 19.13 -13.60
N LEU A 413 -8.26 19.42 -13.05
CA LEU A 413 -9.56 19.13 -13.63
C LEU A 413 -10.35 20.43 -13.80
N GLY A 414 -10.72 20.77 -15.03
CA GLY A 414 -11.59 21.89 -15.36
C GLY A 414 -13.06 21.46 -15.49
N ARG A 415 -13.97 22.28 -14.96
CA ARG A 415 -15.42 22.03 -15.06
C ARG A 415 -15.93 22.31 -16.46
N LEU A 416 -16.55 21.32 -17.10
CA LEU A 416 -17.26 21.45 -18.38
C LEU A 416 -18.74 21.75 -18.17
N SER A 417 -19.37 21.09 -17.21
CA SER A 417 -20.77 21.27 -16.84
C SER A 417 -20.95 21.02 -15.33
N ARG A 418 -22.18 20.88 -14.86
CA ARG A 418 -22.46 20.63 -13.46
C ARG A 418 -21.72 19.41 -12.91
N ASP A 419 -21.74 18.30 -13.67
CA ASP A 419 -21.29 16.98 -13.20
C ASP A 419 -20.15 16.42 -14.06
N TRP A 420 -19.71 17.14 -15.11
CA TRP A 420 -18.65 16.73 -16.02
C TRP A 420 -17.42 17.62 -15.91
N TYR A 421 -16.27 16.98 -15.89
CA TYR A 421 -14.97 17.63 -15.82
C TYR A 421 -14.04 17.04 -16.89
N PHE A 422 -13.08 17.84 -17.31
CA PHE A 422 -12.01 17.42 -18.21
C PHE A 422 -10.69 17.94 -17.67
N GLY A 423 -9.64 17.13 -17.78
CA GLY A 423 -8.32 17.50 -17.40
C GLY A 423 -7.32 16.43 -17.77
N ALA A 424 -6.20 16.44 -17.11
CA ALA A 424 -5.17 15.44 -17.30
C ALA A 424 -4.46 15.17 -15.97
N ASP A 425 -3.95 13.97 -15.85
CA ASP A 425 -2.93 13.62 -14.89
C ASP A 425 -1.57 13.76 -15.58
N VAL A 426 -0.66 14.51 -15.01
CA VAL A 426 0.66 14.77 -15.59
C VAL A 426 1.70 14.43 -14.54
N SER A 427 2.55 13.45 -14.84
CA SER A 427 3.49 12.95 -13.87
C SER A 427 4.88 12.71 -14.43
N TYR A 428 5.85 12.80 -13.54
CA TYR A 428 7.24 12.47 -13.78
C TYR A 428 7.80 11.70 -12.60
N GLN A 429 8.53 10.63 -12.89
CA GLN A 429 9.26 9.86 -11.91
C GLN A 429 10.67 9.58 -12.40
N ALA A 430 11.63 9.59 -11.50
CA ALA A 430 13.02 9.31 -11.80
C ALA A 430 13.71 8.68 -10.59
N ARG A 431 14.65 7.77 -10.88
CA ARG A 431 15.53 7.16 -9.91
C ARG A 431 16.99 7.44 -10.30
N PHE A 432 17.83 7.71 -9.31
CA PHE A 432 19.25 7.97 -9.42
C PHE A 432 19.99 6.96 -8.54
N PRO A 433 20.26 5.74 -9.06
CA PRO A 433 20.97 4.69 -8.31
C PRO A 433 22.41 5.10 -8.00
N ASP A 434 22.94 4.63 -6.87
CA ASP A 434 24.37 4.82 -6.54
C ASP A 434 25.26 3.82 -7.28
N GLY A 435 24.69 2.70 -7.77
CA GLY A 435 25.38 1.63 -8.47
C GLY A 435 25.08 1.55 -9.95
N LEU A 436 25.60 0.50 -10.55
CA LEU A 436 25.38 0.20 -11.97
C LEU A 436 24.12 -0.64 -12.15
N ASN A 437 23.40 -0.42 -13.25
CA ASN A 437 22.31 -1.31 -13.64
C ASN A 437 22.84 -2.75 -13.79
N PRO A 438 22.27 -3.73 -13.11
CA PRO A 438 22.79 -5.09 -13.06
C PRO A 438 22.67 -5.85 -14.40
N ILE A 439 21.84 -5.37 -15.33
CA ILE A 439 21.64 -5.98 -16.65
C ILE A 439 22.67 -5.41 -17.64
N THR A 440 22.81 -4.08 -17.69
CA THR A 440 23.65 -3.40 -18.69
C THR A 440 25.05 -3.12 -18.19
N LEU A 441 25.30 -3.19 -16.89
CA LEU A 441 26.54 -2.81 -16.20
C LEU A 441 26.96 -1.35 -16.46
N ARG A 442 25.97 -0.47 -16.60
CA ARG A 442 26.16 0.98 -16.83
C ARG A 442 25.53 1.79 -15.72
N ALA A 443 26.03 2.99 -15.51
CA ALA A 443 25.35 3.98 -14.69
C ALA A 443 24.18 4.56 -15.50
N GLU A 444 22.98 4.40 -15.01
CA GLU A 444 21.73 4.76 -15.69
C GLU A 444 20.77 5.41 -14.70
N ASP A 445 20.08 6.45 -15.19
CA ASP A 445 19.06 7.16 -14.42
C ASP A 445 17.69 6.88 -15.04
N PRO A 446 16.99 5.79 -14.63
CA PRO A 446 15.68 5.46 -15.17
C PRO A 446 14.67 6.55 -14.85
N SER A 447 13.88 6.94 -15.86
CA SER A 447 12.81 7.91 -15.70
C SER A 447 11.62 7.65 -16.62
N ILE A 448 10.42 8.06 -16.15
CA ILE A 448 9.17 7.93 -16.89
C ILE A 448 8.44 9.27 -16.81
N PHE A 449 8.03 9.79 -17.96
CA PHE A 449 7.08 10.89 -18.07
C PHE A 449 5.73 10.36 -18.54
N GLN A 450 4.63 10.77 -17.89
CA GLN A 450 3.29 10.34 -18.26
C GLN A 450 2.34 11.54 -18.39
N ILE A 451 1.43 11.45 -19.36
CA ILE A 451 0.28 12.34 -19.47
C ILE A 451 -0.97 11.49 -19.70
N ALA A 452 -2.00 11.74 -18.88
CA ALA A 452 -3.25 11.00 -18.94
C ALA A 452 -4.46 11.95 -19.01
N PRO A 453 -4.81 12.47 -20.20
CA PRO A 453 -6.05 13.20 -20.38
C PRO A 453 -7.25 12.33 -19.98
N MET A 454 -8.22 12.95 -19.30
CA MET A 454 -9.39 12.26 -18.78
C MET A 454 -10.66 13.10 -18.81
N PHE A 455 -11.78 12.41 -19.06
CA PHE A 455 -13.11 12.90 -18.79
C PHE A 455 -13.63 12.26 -17.51
N VAL A 456 -14.16 13.08 -16.62
CA VAL A 456 -14.64 12.63 -15.31
C VAL A 456 -16.10 13.03 -15.14
N PHE A 457 -16.97 12.05 -14.92
CA PHE A 457 -18.32 12.27 -14.42
C PHE A 457 -18.30 12.15 -12.89
N SER A 458 -18.63 13.24 -12.20
CA SER A 458 -18.61 13.32 -10.73
C SER A 458 -19.76 14.19 -10.24
N PRO A 459 -20.91 13.59 -9.88
CA PRO A 459 -22.11 14.36 -9.48
C PRO A 459 -21.97 15.02 -8.11
N MET A 460 -21.01 14.57 -7.29
CA MET A 460 -20.80 15.09 -5.94
C MET A 460 -19.88 16.32 -5.91
N GLY A 461 -19.03 16.50 -6.93
CA GLY A 461 -18.08 17.62 -7.02
C GLY A 461 -16.82 17.31 -7.83
N PRO A 462 -15.91 18.30 -7.96
CA PRO A 462 -14.70 18.18 -8.76
C PRO A 462 -13.54 17.50 -8.03
N SER A 463 -13.64 17.37 -6.71
CA SER A 463 -12.53 16.88 -5.91
C SER A 463 -12.15 15.45 -6.26
N GLY A 464 -10.85 15.16 -6.20
CA GLY A 464 -10.37 13.80 -6.22
C GLY A 464 -10.96 12.92 -5.12
N TYR A 465 -11.51 13.54 -4.08
CA TYR A 465 -12.17 12.89 -2.95
C TYR A 465 -13.69 12.79 -3.07
N ASP A 466 -14.31 13.40 -4.09
CA ASP A 466 -15.76 13.28 -4.33
C ASP A 466 -16.05 11.96 -5.06
N ARG A 467 -16.98 11.17 -4.54
CA ARG A 467 -17.38 9.87 -5.10
C ARG A 467 -18.92 9.72 -5.05
N PRO A 468 -19.52 8.95 -5.99
CA PRO A 468 -18.90 8.12 -7.02
C PRO A 468 -18.34 8.92 -8.20
N GLN A 469 -17.38 8.34 -8.93
CA GLN A 469 -16.84 8.87 -10.17
C GLN A 469 -16.81 7.81 -11.27
N LEU A 470 -17.07 8.24 -12.52
CA LEU A 470 -16.74 7.50 -13.73
C LEU A 470 -15.67 8.29 -14.48
N ARG A 471 -14.62 7.61 -14.90
CA ARG A 471 -13.51 8.24 -15.62
C ARG A 471 -13.27 7.53 -16.95
N PHE A 472 -13.08 8.30 -18.01
CA PHE A 472 -12.53 7.84 -19.29
C PHE A 472 -11.12 8.38 -19.36
N VAL A 473 -10.13 7.51 -19.40
CA VAL A 473 -8.73 7.89 -19.28
C VAL A 473 -7.95 7.33 -20.45
N TYR A 474 -7.15 8.17 -21.10
CA TYR A 474 -6.09 7.73 -21.99
C TYR A 474 -4.76 8.14 -21.37
N ARG A 475 -3.77 7.26 -21.29
CA ARG A 475 -2.40 7.56 -20.86
C ARG A 475 -1.44 7.31 -22.00
N ALA A 476 -0.51 8.24 -22.21
CA ALA A 476 0.72 8.03 -22.93
C ALA A 476 1.87 8.18 -21.94
N ALA A 477 2.75 7.19 -21.88
CA ALA A 477 3.94 7.18 -21.03
C ALA A 477 5.19 7.03 -21.90
N TYR A 478 6.20 7.85 -21.63
CA TYR A 478 7.51 7.78 -22.25
C TYR A 478 8.54 7.30 -21.24
N LEU A 479 9.22 6.20 -21.57
CA LEU A 479 10.32 5.61 -20.81
C LEU A 479 11.63 6.05 -21.46
N ASN A 480 12.57 6.59 -20.66
CA ASN A 480 13.91 6.82 -21.17
C ASN A 480 14.69 5.50 -21.29
N GLN A 481 15.92 5.54 -21.85
CA GLN A 481 16.70 4.33 -22.05
C GLN A 481 16.98 3.59 -20.73
N GLY A 482 17.32 4.31 -19.66
CA GLY A 482 17.54 3.68 -18.35
C GLY A 482 16.32 2.91 -17.83
N ALA A 483 15.10 3.43 -18.05
CA ALA A 483 13.87 2.73 -17.67
C ALA A 483 13.59 1.51 -18.58
N LEU A 484 14.02 1.55 -19.84
CA LEU A 484 13.93 0.40 -20.74
C LEU A 484 14.94 -0.69 -20.36
N ASP A 485 16.11 -0.29 -19.91
CA ASP A 485 17.20 -1.21 -19.54
C ASP A 485 16.95 -1.92 -18.19
N ASP A 486 15.91 -1.51 -17.43
CA ASP A 486 15.39 -2.27 -16.29
C ASP A 486 14.63 -3.55 -16.71
N TYR A 487 14.22 -3.65 -17.99
CA TYR A 487 13.65 -4.88 -18.55
C TYR A 487 14.76 -5.76 -19.13
N VAL A 488 14.61 -7.08 -19.01
CA VAL A 488 15.55 -8.01 -19.66
C VAL A 488 15.48 -7.87 -21.18
N PRO A 489 16.58 -8.11 -21.91
CA PRO A 489 16.64 -7.91 -23.37
C PRO A 489 15.59 -8.70 -24.18
N ASP A 490 15.16 -9.86 -23.68
CA ASP A 490 14.12 -10.68 -24.31
C ASP A 490 12.69 -10.20 -24.03
N ASP A 491 12.52 -9.23 -23.11
CA ASP A 491 11.22 -8.62 -22.86
C ASP A 491 10.90 -7.62 -23.98
N ILE A 492 9.70 -7.74 -24.54
CA ILE A 492 9.27 -6.85 -25.62
C ILE A 492 9.23 -5.37 -25.20
N ARG A 493 9.07 -5.10 -23.90
CA ARG A 493 9.07 -3.75 -23.31
C ARG A 493 10.44 -3.07 -23.37
N HIS A 494 11.54 -3.84 -23.39
CA HIS A 494 12.91 -3.32 -23.53
C HIS A 494 13.11 -2.43 -24.78
N THR A 495 12.29 -2.64 -25.82
CA THR A 495 12.38 -1.88 -27.08
C THR A 495 11.26 -0.85 -27.28
N ARG A 496 10.41 -0.65 -26.27
CA ARG A 496 9.20 0.18 -26.40
C ARG A 496 9.27 1.42 -25.49
N PRO A 497 9.76 2.56 -25.99
CA PRO A 497 9.83 3.78 -25.19
C PRO A 497 8.46 4.43 -24.93
N TRP A 498 7.42 4.05 -25.68
CA TRP A 498 6.06 4.54 -25.51
C TRP A 498 5.12 3.42 -25.10
N GLU A 499 4.47 3.60 -23.96
CA GLU A 499 3.42 2.75 -23.46
C GLU A 499 2.10 3.51 -23.37
N HIS A 500 1.02 2.82 -23.72
CA HIS A 500 -0.31 3.38 -23.80
C HIS A 500 -1.28 2.67 -22.85
N TYR A 501 -2.30 3.40 -22.45
CA TYR A 501 -3.42 2.90 -21.67
C TYR A 501 -4.68 3.63 -22.15
N LEU A 502 -5.74 2.88 -22.35
CA LEU A 502 -7.09 3.41 -22.56
C LEU A 502 -8.03 2.64 -21.65
N GLY A 503 -8.74 3.35 -20.78
CA GLY A 503 -9.61 2.69 -19.82
C GLY A 503 -10.84 3.49 -19.42
N VAL A 504 -11.83 2.74 -18.95
CA VAL A 504 -13.01 3.25 -18.26
C VAL A 504 -12.93 2.77 -16.83
N GLN A 505 -13.00 3.69 -15.89
CA GLN A 505 -12.86 3.44 -14.46
C GLN A 505 -14.12 3.87 -13.73
N ALA A 506 -14.66 3.05 -12.85
CA ALA A 506 -15.67 3.41 -11.89
C ALA A 506 -15.11 3.30 -10.47
N GLU A 507 -15.32 4.32 -9.65
CA GLU A 507 -14.83 4.33 -8.28
C GLU A 507 -15.89 4.93 -7.35
N TRP A 508 -16.08 4.28 -6.21
CA TRP A 508 -17.01 4.74 -5.18
C TRP A 508 -16.47 4.48 -3.78
N TRP A 509 -16.89 5.28 -2.83
CA TRP A 509 -16.82 4.99 -1.40
C TRP A 509 -17.97 5.65 -0.65
N PHE A 510 -18.40 5.02 0.41
CA PHE A 510 -19.38 5.55 1.34
C PHE A 510 -19.33 4.80 2.69
N ASN A 511 -19.58 5.52 3.78
CA ASN A 511 -19.75 4.99 5.14
C ASN A 511 -18.65 4.05 5.67
N SER A 512 -17.46 4.06 5.10
CA SER A 512 -16.36 3.21 5.58
C SER A 512 -15.69 3.83 6.82
N SER A 513 -15.40 3.03 7.84
CA SER A 513 -14.66 3.47 9.03
C SER A 513 -13.18 3.76 8.75
N SER A 514 -12.66 3.17 7.69
CA SER A 514 -11.29 3.42 7.21
C SER A 514 -11.13 4.82 6.61
N TYR A 515 -12.25 5.46 6.20
CA TYR A 515 -12.28 6.72 5.47
C TYR A 515 -13.08 7.82 6.17
N SER A 516 -13.69 7.53 7.29
CA SER A 516 -14.43 8.50 8.12
C SER A 516 -13.71 8.71 9.44
N LYS A 517 -13.03 9.83 9.60
CA LYS A 517 -12.55 10.30 10.90
C LYS A 517 -13.12 11.66 11.19
#